data_566699ed3de6dafab15be3527b833091
#
_entry.id   566699ed3de6dafab15be3527b833091
#
_cell.length_a   1.000
_cell.length_b   1.000
_cell.length_c   1.000
_cell.angle_alpha   90.00
_cell.angle_beta   90.00
_cell.angle_gamma   90.00
#
_symmetry.space_group_name_H-M   'P 1'
#
loop_
_entity.id
_entity.type
_entity.pdbx_description
1 polymer ?
#
loop_
_entity_poly.entity_id
_entity_poly.type
_entity_poly.pdbx_seq_one_letter_code
_entity_poly.pdbx_strand_id
1 'polypeptide(L)'
;MIYVDADACPVKPEVLKVAERHGVEVTLVANSGLRPSRDPMVHNVIVSGAFDAADDWIAERAGPGDIVITADVPLAGRCVRAGALVTGPTGRVFDEANIGMATA
;
A
#
# COMPACT_ATOMS: atom_id res chain seq x y z
N MET A 1 4.02 -7.39 -6.66
CA MET A 1 3.57 -5.99 -6.73
C MET A 1 3.57 -5.38 -5.32
N ILE A 2 4.10 -4.19 -5.19
CA ILE A 2 4.01 -3.41 -3.96
C ILE A 2 2.97 -2.31 -4.16
N TYR A 3 1.94 -2.30 -3.32
CA TYR A 3 0.93 -1.24 -3.31
C TYR A 3 1.21 -0.28 -2.17
N VAL A 4 1.25 1.02 -2.44
CA VAL A 4 1.46 2.05 -1.42
C VAL A 4 0.22 2.92 -1.33
N ASP A 5 -0.36 2.99 -0.14
CA ASP A 5 -1.47 3.88 0.18
C ASP A 5 -0.88 5.29 0.42
N ALA A 6 -0.76 6.05 -0.66
CA ALA A 6 -0.04 7.32 -0.65
C ALA A 6 -0.82 8.45 0.04
N ASP A 7 -2.12 8.30 0.23
CA ASP A 7 -2.92 9.27 1.00
C ASP A 7 -2.73 9.09 2.50
N ALA A 8 -2.57 7.85 2.96
CA ALA A 8 -2.44 7.56 4.39
C ALA A 8 -1.01 7.63 4.89
N CYS A 9 -0.02 7.57 4.01
CA CYS A 9 1.37 7.66 4.40
C CYS A 9 2.24 8.29 3.30
N PRO A 10 3.27 9.05 3.68
CA PRO A 10 4.23 9.58 2.71
C PRO A 10 4.95 8.43 1.99
N VAL A 11 5.16 8.60 0.69
CA VAL A 11 5.98 7.66 -0.07
C VAL A 11 7.45 7.92 0.30
N LYS A 12 8.12 6.89 0.81
CA LYS A 12 9.52 7.01 1.19
C LYS A 12 10.43 6.56 0.06
N PRO A 13 11.49 7.32 -0.23
CA PRO A 13 12.46 6.92 -1.25
C PRO A 13 13.04 5.53 -1.02
N GLU A 14 13.15 5.10 0.22
CA GLU A 14 13.66 3.79 0.58
C GLU A 14 12.82 2.66 -0.01
N VAL A 15 11.50 2.81 -0.03
CA VAL A 15 10.60 1.81 -0.62
C VAL A 15 10.90 1.65 -2.12
N LEU A 16 11.05 2.77 -2.82
CA LEU A 16 11.34 2.76 -4.24
C LEU A 16 12.70 2.15 -4.54
N LYS A 17 13.70 2.45 -3.72
CA LYS A 17 15.05 1.87 -3.89
C LYS A 17 15.06 0.37 -3.66
N VAL A 18 14.37 -0.12 -2.64
CA VAL A 18 14.27 -1.55 -2.36
C VAL A 18 13.55 -2.27 -3.50
N ALA A 19 12.45 -1.69 -3.98
CA ALA A 19 11.71 -2.26 -5.10
C ALA A 19 12.56 -2.34 -6.37
N GLU A 20 13.30 -1.28 -6.68
CA GLU A 20 14.21 -1.25 -7.82
C GLU A 20 15.28 -2.33 -7.72
N ARG A 21 15.90 -2.46 -6.53
CA ARG A 21 16.94 -3.47 -6.30
C ARG A 21 16.44 -4.88 -6.56
N HIS A 22 15.19 -5.16 -6.21
CA HIS A 22 14.59 -6.50 -6.35
C HIS A 22 13.78 -6.68 -7.64
N GLY A 23 13.72 -5.65 -8.49
CA GLY A 23 12.98 -5.72 -9.75
C GLY A 23 11.48 -5.85 -9.55
N VAL A 24 10.92 -5.26 -8.50
CA VAL A 24 9.51 -5.33 -8.16
C VAL A 24 8.81 -4.05 -8.55
N GLU A 25 7.65 -4.17 -9.20
CA GLU A 25 6.83 -3.01 -9.54
C GLU A 25 6.15 -2.43 -8.30
N VAL A 26 6.01 -1.11 -8.30
CA VAL A 26 5.34 -0.35 -7.24
C VAL A 26 4.16 0.40 -7.83
N THR A 27 3.01 0.31 -7.18
CA THR A 27 1.83 1.10 -7.53
C THR A 27 1.51 2.05 -6.38
N LEU A 28 1.59 3.34 -6.65
CA LEU A 28 1.24 4.39 -5.71
C LEU A 28 -0.21 4.77 -5.94
N VAL A 29 -1.04 4.67 -4.92
CA VAL A 29 -2.48 4.92 -5.02
C VAL A 29 -2.86 6.10 -4.14
N ALA A 30 -3.51 7.10 -4.72
CA ALA A 30 -3.93 8.30 -4.00
C ALA A 30 -5.16 8.92 -4.64
N ASN A 31 -5.87 9.77 -3.88
CA ASN A 31 -6.98 10.56 -4.42
C ASN A 31 -6.48 11.71 -5.32
N SER A 32 -5.28 12.22 -5.05
CA SER A 32 -4.70 13.31 -5.85
C SER A 32 -3.24 13.53 -5.44
N GLY A 33 -2.54 14.41 -6.15
CA GLY A 33 -1.26 14.93 -5.70
C GLY A 33 -0.03 14.08 -5.97
N LEU A 34 -0.14 13.01 -6.72
CA LEU A 34 1.01 12.21 -7.08
C LEU A 34 1.76 12.83 -8.26
N ARG A 35 3.08 12.89 -8.14
CA ARG A 35 3.93 13.30 -9.26
C ARG A 35 4.21 12.09 -10.15
N PRO A 36 4.12 12.24 -11.49
CA PRO A 36 4.51 11.16 -12.38
C PRO A 36 5.97 10.74 -12.14
N SER A 37 6.20 9.45 -12.10
CA SER A 37 7.55 8.90 -12.04
C SER A 37 8.08 8.62 -13.45
N ARG A 38 9.38 8.81 -13.64
CA ARG A 38 10.05 8.43 -14.89
C ARG A 38 10.42 6.95 -14.90
N ASP A 39 10.37 6.30 -13.76
CA ASP A 39 10.69 4.88 -13.63
C ASP A 39 9.50 4.06 -14.14
N PRO A 40 9.68 3.22 -15.18
CA PRO A 40 8.58 2.40 -15.71
C PRO A 40 8.09 1.35 -14.73
N MET A 41 8.83 1.07 -13.66
CA MET A 41 8.40 0.15 -12.61
C MET A 41 7.54 0.81 -11.56
N VAL A 42 7.37 2.13 -11.60
CA VAL A 42 6.55 2.88 -10.64
C VAL A 42 5.30 3.38 -11.35
N HIS A 43 4.15 2.91 -10.91
CA HIS A 43 2.85 3.26 -11.48
C HIS A 43 2.10 4.17 -10.51
N ASN A 44 1.52 5.25 -11.03
CA ASN A 44 0.68 6.15 -10.25
C ASN A 44 -0.77 5.90 -10.61
N VAL A 45 -1.59 5.60 -9.60
CA VAL A 45 -3.03 5.45 -9.77
C VAL A 45 -3.73 6.54 -8.97
N ILE A 46 -4.43 7.41 -9.69
CA ILE A 46 -5.25 8.44 -9.06
C ILE A 46 -6.69 7.94 -9.07
N VAL A 47 -7.25 7.77 -7.89
CA VAL A 47 -8.66 7.38 -7.74
C VAL A 47 -9.47 8.60 -7.35
N SER A 48 -10.70 8.69 -7.83
CA SER A 48 -11.60 9.79 -7.50
C SER A 48 -12.88 9.26 -6.85
N GLY A 49 -13.57 10.12 -6.13
CA GLY A 49 -14.84 9.77 -5.53
C GLY A 49 -14.80 9.72 -4.02
N ALA A 50 -15.28 8.61 -3.45
CA ALA A 50 -15.48 8.50 -2.02
C ALA A 50 -14.19 8.57 -1.21
N PHE A 51 -14.34 8.89 0.07
CA PHE A 51 -13.27 9.03 1.04
C PHE A 51 -12.32 7.81 1.08
N ASP A 52 -12.87 6.61 0.91
CA ASP A 52 -12.14 5.36 0.98
C ASP A 52 -11.81 4.74 -0.40
N ALA A 53 -11.87 5.54 -1.46
CA ALA A 53 -11.66 5.03 -2.82
C ALA A 53 -10.28 4.40 -3.02
N ALA A 54 -9.22 4.99 -2.45
CA ALA A 54 -7.88 4.41 -2.53
C ALA A 54 -7.78 3.09 -1.76
N ASP A 55 -8.39 3.03 -0.58
CA ASP A 55 -8.42 1.81 0.23
C ASP A 55 -9.13 0.67 -0.49
N ASP A 56 -10.29 0.95 -1.07
CA ASP A 56 -11.05 -0.04 -1.81
C ASP A 56 -10.27 -0.55 -3.02
N TRP A 57 -9.63 0.37 -3.75
CA TRP A 57 -8.84 0.01 -4.93
C TRP A 57 -7.72 -0.97 -4.58
N ILE A 58 -6.99 -0.71 -3.49
CA ILE A 58 -5.90 -1.58 -3.03
C ILE A 58 -6.46 -2.92 -2.53
N ALA A 59 -7.47 -2.88 -1.68
CA ALA A 59 -8.02 -4.08 -1.06
C ALA A 59 -8.63 -5.06 -2.08
N GLU A 60 -9.18 -4.54 -3.16
CA GLU A 60 -9.75 -5.37 -4.24
C GLU A 60 -8.67 -6.10 -5.05
N ARG A 61 -7.42 -5.62 -5.03
CA ARG A 61 -6.35 -6.13 -5.87
C ARG A 61 -5.26 -6.87 -5.10
N ALA A 62 -5.02 -6.50 -3.84
CA ALA A 62 -3.96 -7.11 -3.05
C ALA A 62 -4.29 -8.57 -2.70
N GLY A 63 -3.31 -9.41 -2.75
CA GLY A 63 -3.47 -10.83 -2.45
C GLY A 63 -2.13 -11.50 -2.21
N PRO A 64 -2.08 -12.84 -2.21
CA PRO A 64 -0.84 -13.57 -1.98
C PRO A 64 0.25 -13.16 -2.97
N GLY A 65 1.45 -12.93 -2.46
CA GLY A 65 2.58 -12.46 -3.25
C GLY A 65 2.70 -10.94 -3.36
N ASP A 66 1.69 -10.20 -2.90
CA ASP A 66 1.73 -8.74 -2.90
C ASP A 66 2.14 -8.19 -1.53
N ILE A 67 2.72 -6.99 -1.56
CA ILE A 67 3.08 -6.24 -0.35
C ILE A 67 2.27 -4.95 -0.36
N VAL A 68 1.66 -4.62 0.77
CA VAL A 68 0.89 -3.38 0.93
C VAL A 68 1.54 -2.52 2.01
N ILE A 69 1.76 -1.25 1.71
CA ILE A 69 2.30 -0.28 2.67
C ILE A 69 1.24 0.75 2.97
N THR A 70 0.78 0.77 4.21
CA THR A 70 -0.26 1.70 4.66
C THR A 70 -0.16 1.96 6.17
N ALA A 71 -0.59 3.16 6.58
CA ALA A 71 -0.79 3.49 7.99
C ALA A 71 -2.26 3.29 8.42
N ASP A 72 -3.13 2.96 7.50
CA ASP A 72 -4.56 2.77 7.75
C ASP A 72 -4.82 1.36 8.25
N VAL A 73 -5.20 1.21 9.52
CA VAL A 73 -5.41 -0.10 10.15
C VAL A 73 -6.57 -0.88 9.53
N PRO A 74 -7.74 -0.29 9.24
CA PRO A 74 -8.80 -1.01 8.54
C PRO A 74 -8.37 -1.56 7.18
N LEU A 75 -7.64 -0.80 6.38
CA LEU A 75 -7.12 -1.28 5.11
C LEU A 75 -6.11 -2.40 5.33
N ALA A 76 -5.21 -2.24 6.29
CA ALA A 76 -4.23 -3.28 6.63
C ALA A 76 -4.94 -4.60 6.96
N GLY A 77 -6.00 -4.55 7.74
CA GLY A 77 -6.78 -5.75 8.08
C GLY A 77 -7.40 -6.43 6.86
N ARG A 78 -7.95 -5.66 5.93
CA ARG A 78 -8.53 -6.20 4.69
C ARG A 78 -7.47 -6.92 3.87
N CYS A 79 -6.27 -6.32 3.75
CA CYS A 79 -5.19 -6.87 2.93
C CYS A 79 -4.56 -8.11 3.59
N VAL A 80 -4.41 -8.12 4.91
CA VAL A 80 -3.91 -9.31 5.63
C VAL A 80 -4.88 -10.48 5.42
N ARG A 81 -6.18 -10.24 5.54
CA ARG A 81 -7.18 -11.29 5.31
C ARG A 81 -7.20 -11.78 3.87
N ALA A 82 -6.78 -10.94 2.92
CA ALA A 82 -6.66 -11.32 1.52
C ALA A 82 -5.37 -12.09 1.21
N GLY A 83 -4.47 -12.24 2.18
CA GLY A 83 -3.23 -12.99 2.04
C GLY A 83 -2.01 -12.17 1.67
N ALA A 84 -2.12 -10.85 1.59
CA ALA A 84 -0.99 -9.97 1.30
C ALA A 84 -0.10 -9.78 2.53
N LEU A 85 1.18 -9.48 2.29
CA LEU A 85 2.07 -9.00 3.35
C LEU A 85 1.85 -7.51 3.53
N VAL A 86 1.57 -7.06 4.75
CA VAL A 86 1.24 -5.66 5.01
C VAL A 86 2.22 -5.08 6.00
N THR A 87 2.73 -3.89 5.69
CA THR A 87 3.64 -3.16 6.58
C THR A 87 3.24 -1.69 6.65
N GLY A 88 3.51 -1.07 7.78
CA GLY A 88 3.34 0.36 7.95
C GLY A 88 4.52 1.15 7.39
N PRO A 89 4.39 2.48 7.27
CA PRO A 89 5.45 3.33 6.71
C PRO A 89 6.72 3.37 7.56
N THR A 90 6.64 2.96 8.81
CA THR A 90 7.80 2.89 9.71
C THR A 90 8.41 1.49 9.81
N GLY A 91 7.94 0.55 8.98
CA GLY A 91 8.43 -0.81 8.96
C GLY A 91 7.71 -1.79 9.85
N ARG A 92 6.65 -1.36 10.54
CA ARG A 92 5.85 -2.24 11.40
C ARG A 92 5.07 -3.23 10.54
N VAL A 93 5.28 -4.53 10.75
CA VAL A 93 4.55 -5.57 10.04
C VAL A 93 3.19 -5.79 10.71
N PHE A 94 2.13 -5.82 9.90
CA PHE A 94 0.80 -6.16 10.38
C PHE A 94 0.51 -7.63 10.15
N ASP A 95 -0.08 -8.27 11.17
CA ASP A 95 -0.58 -9.64 11.08
C ASP A 95 -1.96 -9.72 11.73
N GLU A 96 -2.60 -10.87 11.65
CA GLU A 96 -3.94 -11.05 12.21
C GLU A 96 -3.99 -10.76 13.71
N ALA A 97 -2.93 -11.13 14.45
CA ALA A 97 -2.89 -10.94 15.88
C ALA A 97 -2.83 -9.45 16.27
N ASN A 98 -1.89 -8.68 15.66
CA ASN A 98 -1.76 -7.26 16.03
C ASN A 98 -2.88 -6.40 15.45
N ILE A 99 -3.45 -6.77 14.31
CA ILE A 99 -4.60 -6.07 13.75
C ILE A 99 -5.83 -6.27 14.64
N GLY A 100 -6.06 -7.48 15.13
CA GLY A 100 -7.14 -7.74 16.06
C GLY A 100 -7.05 -6.88 17.31
N MET A 101 -5.84 -6.71 17.87
CA MET A 101 -5.62 -5.83 19.01
C MET A 101 -5.82 -4.36 18.67
N ALA A 102 -5.44 -3.93 17.46
CA ALA A 102 -5.55 -2.54 17.04
C ALA A 102 -6.98 -2.14 16.72
N THR A 103 -7.82 -3.07 16.31
CA THR A 103 -9.21 -2.80 15.91
C THR A 103 -10.24 -3.14 16.99
N ALA A 104 -9.81 -3.82 18.01
CA ALA A 104 -10.67 -4.14 19.15
C ALA A 104 -10.85 -2.92 20.04
#